data_b15c20ca78fad1694f9a4447d1c33878
#
_entry.id   b15c20ca78fad1694f9a4447d1c33878
#
_cell.length_a   1.000
_cell.length_b   1.000
_cell.length_c   1.000
_cell.angle_alpha   90.00
_cell.angle_beta   90.00
_cell.angle_gamma   90.00
#
_symmetry.space_group_name_H-M   'P 1'
#
loop_
_entity.id
_entity.type
_entity.pdbx_description
1 polymer ?
#
loop_
_entity_poly.entity_id
_entity_poly.type
_entity_poly.pdbx_seq_one_letter_code
_entity_poly.pdbx_strand_id
1 'polypeptide(L)'
;MVVYVRLRVKSTIGISKELIVLVNGGAHSESPVIVVDENIGRELGFSSGEVYEVSTVDSRRNVYVVKDFVELELLGENREVLSKIKADLVVHPGLEEPLITDATIDMLGIKVESFYKGLWRHVNDPSAKIRRSAK
;
A
#
# COMPACT_ATOMS: atom_id res chain seq x y z
N MET A 1 5.75 15.55 9.59
CA MET A 1 4.85 14.41 9.89
C MET A 1 4.39 13.77 8.59
N VAL A 2 3.91 12.58 8.68
CA VAL A 2 3.41 11.80 7.54
C VAL A 2 2.06 11.21 7.90
N VAL A 3 1.39 10.62 6.91
CA VAL A 3 0.12 9.93 7.12
C VAL A 3 0.32 8.44 6.86
N TYR A 4 -0.13 7.63 7.80
CA TYR A 4 -0.18 6.17 7.67
C TYR A 4 -1.64 5.73 7.67
N VAL A 5 -1.94 4.71 6.89
CA VAL A 5 -3.27 4.09 6.89
C VAL A 5 -3.14 2.59 7.11
N ARG A 6 -4.24 1.98 7.53
CA ARG A 6 -4.30 0.55 7.78
C ARG A 6 -4.92 -0.15 6.57
N LEU A 7 -4.21 -1.13 6.04
CA LEU A 7 -4.68 -1.94 4.91
C LEU A 7 -4.74 -3.41 5.30
N ARG A 8 -5.75 -4.11 4.82
CA ARG A 8 -5.72 -5.57 4.75
C ARG A 8 -5.29 -5.94 3.35
N VAL A 9 -4.19 -6.68 3.26
CA VAL A 9 -3.61 -7.11 1.99
C VAL A 9 -3.89 -8.59 1.82
N LYS A 10 -4.59 -8.95 0.75
CA LYS A 10 -4.95 -10.34 0.44
C LYS A 10 -4.27 -10.74 -0.85
N SER A 11 -3.45 -11.79 -0.81
CA SER A 11 -2.83 -12.30 -2.02
C SER A 11 -3.78 -13.23 -2.79
N THR A 12 -3.53 -13.39 -4.08
CA THR A 12 -4.32 -14.29 -4.92
C THR A 12 -4.19 -15.75 -4.52
N ILE A 13 -3.16 -16.08 -3.75
CA ILE A 13 -2.96 -17.44 -3.22
C ILE A 13 -3.59 -17.65 -1.85
N GLY A 14 -4.41 -16.70 -1.38
CA GLY A 14 -5.23 -16.87 -0.19
C GLY A 14 -4.61 -16.43 1.13
N ILE A 15 -3.47 -15.74 1.09
CA ILE A 15 -2.83 -15.23 2.31
C ILE A 15 -3.31 -13.81 2.56
N SER A 16 -3.66 -13.51 3.81
CA SER A 16 -4.14 -12.19 4.22
C SER A 16 -3.26 -11.64 5.34
N LYS A 17 -2.91 -10.36 5.26
CA LYS A 17 -2.09 -9.71 6.27
C LYS A 17 -2.55 -8.26 6.44
N GLU A 18 -2.62 -7.80 7.69
CA GLU A 18 -2.94 -6.40 8.00
C GLU A 18 -1.63 -5.62 8.15
N LEU A 19 -1.51 -4.51 7.45
CA LEU A 19 -0.32 -3.66 7.44
C LEU A 19 -0.69 -2.21 7.72
N ILE A 20 0.22 -1.51 8.38
CA ILE A 20 0.19 -0.04 8.46
C ILE A 20 1.17 0.46 7.42
N VAL A 21 0.69 1.25 6.46
CA VAL A 21 1.47 1.67 5.30
C VAL A 21 1.59 3.19 5.23
N LEU A 22 2.72 3.64 4.72
CA LEU A 22 2.96 5.06 4.47
C LEU A 22 2.20 5.51 3.23
N VAL A 23 1.45 6.59 3.38
CA VAL A 23 0.79 7.28 2.26
C VAL A 23 1.84 8.20 1.63
N ASN A 24 2.45 7.75 0.54
CA ASN A 24 3.55 8.46 -0.10
C ASN A 24 3.12 9.07 -1.44
N GLY A 25 2.53 10.27 -1.38
CA GLY A 25 2.07 10.98 -2.58
C GLY A 25 3.20 11.41 -3.50
N GLY A 26 4.45 11.40 -3.03
CA GLY A 26 5.61 11.69 -3.86
C GLY A 26 6.11 10.49 -4.66
N ALA A 27 5.64 9.29 -4.35
CA ALA A 27 5.97 8.10 -5.11
C ALA A 27 4.93 7.91 -6.22
N HIS A 28 5.42 7.79 -7.45
CA HIS A 28 4.56 7.66 -8.62
C HIS A 28 4.52 6.22 -9.12
N SER A 29 3.33 5.78 -9.55
CA SER A 29 3.18 4.55 -10.33
C SER A 29 2.03 4.71 -11.32
N GLU A 30 2.10 4.00 -12.45
CA GLU A 30 1.05 4.08 -13.47
C GLU A 30 -0.19 3.27 -13.09
N SER A 31 0.01 2.20 -12.34
CA SER A 31 -1.06 1.34 -11.83
C SER A 31 -0.96 1.28 -10.32
N PRO A 32 -2.06 0.89 -9.61
CA PRO A 32 -1.99 0.79 -8.15
C PRO A 32 -1.00 -0.29 -7.74
N VAL A 33 -0.16 0.06 -6.77
CA VAL A 33 0.83 -0.86 -6.20
C VAL A 33 0.89 -0.69 -4.68
N ILE A 34 1.31 -1.76 -4.02
CA ILE A 34 1.84 -1.69 -2.66
C ILE A 34 3.29 -2.12 -2.70
N VAL A 35 4.17 -1.36 -2.05
CA VAL A 35 5.60 -1.65 -2.01
C VAL A 35 5.94 -2.15 -0.61
N VAL A 36 6.55 -3.33 -0.55
CA VAL A 36 6.91 -3.99 0.71
C VAL A 36 8.35 -4.50 0.63
N ASP A 37 8.94 -4.85 1.78
CA ASP A 37 10.24 -5.48 1.80
C ASP A 37 10.12 -6.99 1.50
N GLU A 38 11.26 -7.68 1.48
CA GLU A 38 11.29 -9.12 1.19
C GLU A 38 10.53 -9.95 2.23
N ASN A 39 10.62 -9.58 3.51
CA ASN A 39 9.98 -10.35 4.57
C ASN A 39 8.46 -10.33 4.45
N ILE A 40 7.90 -9.14 4.26
CA ILE A 40 6.46 -9.00 4.05
C ILE A 40 6.05 -9.65 2.74
N GLY A 41 6.86 -9.48 1.69
CA GLY A 41 6.59 -10.13 0.40
C GLY A 41 6.48 -11.63 0.53
N ARG A 42 7.41 -12.27 1.24
CA ARG A 42 7.37 -13.72 1.48
C ARG A 42 6.16 -14.13 2.32
N GLU A 43 5.82 -13.34 3.33
CA GLU A 43 4.63 -13.60 4.15
C GLU A 43 3.34 -13.56 3.32
N LEU A 44 3.33 -12.79 2.24
CA LEU A 44 2.21 -12.72 1.30
C LEU A 44 2.26 -13.81 0.22
N GLY A 45 3.33 -14.59 0.20
CA GLY A 45 3.48 -15.69 -0.74
C GLY A 45 4.43 -15.42 -1.91
N PHE A 46 5.12 -14.28 -1.91
CA PHE A 46 6.14 -14.01 -2.91
C PHE A 46 7.30 -15.00 -2.74
N SER A 47 7.78 -15.53 -3.87
CA SER A 47 8.96 -16.38 -3.90
C SER A 47 9.91 -15.87 -5.00
N SER A 48 11.14 -15.60 -4.60
CA SER A 48 12.18 -15.17 -5.55
C SER A 48 12.59 -16.27 -6.54
N GLY A 49 12.17 -17.52 -6.28
CA GLY A 49 12.41 -18.62 -7.22
C GLY A 49 11.41 -18.68 -8.36
N GLU A 50 10.33 -17.93 -8.29
CA GLU A 50 9.35 -17.83 -9.37
C GLU A 50 9.76 -16.78 -10.41
N VAL A 51 9.16 -16.88 -11.60
CA VAL A 51 9.45 -15.92 -12.66
C VAL A 51 8.49 -14.76 -12.55
N TYR A 52 9.01 -13.60 -12.15
CA TYR A 52 8.27 -12.36 -12.06
C TYR A 52 8.92 -11.30 -12.94
N GLU A 53 8.17 -10.26 -13.25
CA GLU A 53 8.73 -9.08 -13.87
C GLU A 53 9.70 -8.42 -12.88
N VAL A 54 10.91 -8.13 -13.34
CA VAL A 54 11.96 -7.52 -12.53
C VAL A 54 12.29 -6.16 -13.13
N SER A 55 12.25 -5.13 -12.29
CA SER A 55 12.63 -3.77 -12.67
C SER A 55 13.81 -3.33 -11.83
N THR A 56 14.66 -2.48 -12.40
CA THR A 56 15.78 -1.86 -11.69
C THR A 56 15.38 -0.44 -11.32
N VAL A 57 15.34 -0.16 -10.03
CA VAL A 57 15.03 1.20 -9.52
C VAL A 57 16.27 2.07 -9.63
N ASP A 58 17.41 1.49 -9.32
CA ASP A 58 18.71 2.09 -9.56
C ASP A 58 19.69 0.97 -9.98
N SER A 59 20.93 1.33 -10.27
CA SER A 59 21.91 0.36 -10.75
C SER A 59 22.35 -0.68 -9.73
N ARG A 60 21.87 -0.59 -8.49
CA ARG A 60 22.31 -1.44 -7.37
C ARG A 60 21.27 -2.41 -6.88
N ARG A 61 19.98 -2.20 -7.17
CA ARG A 61 18.91 -2.99 -6.59
C ARG A 61 17.88 -3.39 -7.62
N ASN A 62 17.46 -4.64 -7.51
CA ASN A 62 16.33 -5.15 -8.27
C ASN A 62 15.07 -5.02 -7.45
N VAL A 63 13.99 -4.65 -8.12
CA VAL A 63 12.66 -4.59 -7.56
C VAL A 63 11.82 -5.63 -8.29
N TYR A 64 11.09 -6.45 -7.55
CA TYR A 64 10.27 -7.51 -8.12
C TYR A 64 8.83 -7.04 -8.19
N VAL A 65 8.20 -7.18 -9.35
CA VAL A 65 6.81 -6.77 -9.54
C VAL A 65 5.98 -7.98 -9.88
N VAL A 66 4.95 -8.24 -9.08
CA VAL A 66 3.99 -9.31 -9.30
C VAL A 66 2.65 -8.67 -9.64
N LYS A 67 2.27 -8.73 -10.93
CA LYS A 67 1.08 -8.06 -11.45
C LYS A 67 -0.18 -8.67 -10.87
N ASP A 68 -1.14 -7.81 -10.47
CA ASP A 68 -2.47 -8.20 -10.01
C ASP A 68 -2.46 -9.23 -8.88
N PHE A 69 -1.41 -9.22 -8.05
CA PHE A 69 -1.20 -10.26 -7.06
C PHE A 69 -1.97 -10.05 -5.78
N VAL A 70 -2.39 -8.83 -5.46
CA VAL A 70 -3.02 -8.52 -4.18
C VAL A 70 -4.31 -7.75 -4.38
N GLU A 71 -5.19 -7.88 -3.38
CA GLU A 71 -6.32 -7.00 -3.18
C GLU A 71 -6.05 -6.19 -1.91
N LEU A 72 -6.24 -4.88 -2.00
CA LEU A 72 -6.03 -3.96 -0.89
C LEU A 72 -7.38 -3.50 -0.37
N GLU A 73 -7.61 -3.68 0.93
CA GLU A 73 -8.80 -3.14 1.61
C GLU A 73 -8.35 -2.04 2.56
N LEU A 74 -8.85 -0.83 2.33
CA LEU A 74 -8.59 0.30 3.23
C LEU A 74 -9.51 0.19 4.44
N LEU A 75 -8.94 0.19 5.64
CA LEU A 75 -9.68 -0.01 6.89
C LEU A 75 -9.81 1.29 7.66
N GLY A 76 -11.00 1.51 8.23
CA GLY A 76 -11.23 2.56 9.21
C GLY A 76 -10.83 2.14 10.63
N GLU A 77 -11.12 2.99 11.62
CA GLU A 77 -10.71 2.78 13.01
C GLU A 77 -11.31 1.52 13.63
N ASN A 78 -12.49 1.12 13.17
CA ASN A 78 -13.18 -0.07 13.66
C ASN A 78 -13.03 -1.25 12.70
N ARG A 79 -12.00 -1.20 11.85
CA ARG A 79 -11.70 -2.20 10.82
C ARG A 79 -12.81 -2.38 9.79
N GLU A 80 -13.69 -1.38 9.65
CA GLU A 80 -14.64 -1.37 8.56
C GLU A 80 -13.89 -1.13 7.22
N VAL A 81 -14.33 -1.82 6.18
CA VAL A 81 -13.72 -1.67 4.86
C VAL A 81 -14.30 -0.42 4.19
N LEU A 82 -13.45 0.59 3.99
CA LEU A 82 -13.85 1.85 3.36
C LEU A 82 -13.82 1.74 1.83
N SER A 83 -12.89 0.97 1.31
CA SER A 83 -12.75 0.74 -0.13
C SER A 83 -11.84 -0.46 -0.36
N LYS A 84 -11.88 -1.03 -1.56
CA LYS A 84 -10.94 -2.09 -1.94
C LYS A 84 -10.63 -2.00 -3.42
N ILE A 85 -9.39 -2.36 -3.76
CA ILE A 85 -8.90 -2.35 -5.13
C ILE A 85 -7.95 -3.52 -5.35
N LYS A 86 -7.78 -3.93 -6.61
CA LYS A 86 -6.69 -4.82 -6.99
C LYS A 86 -5.43 -4.00 -7.19
N ALA A 87 -4.29 -4.59 -6.89
CA ALA A 87 -3.01 -3.91 -7.02
C ALA A 87 -1.89 -4.89 -7.32
N ASP A 88 -0.80 -4.34 -7.82
CA ASP A 88 0.43 -5.10 -8.02
C ASP A 88 1.19 -5.13 -6.70
N LEU A 89 1.89 -6.23 -6.45
CA LEU A 89 2.83 -6.32 -5.34
C LEU A 89 4.21 -5.95 -5.85
N VAL A 90 4.82 -4.96 -5.23
CA VAL A 90 6.22 -4.59 -5.49
C VAL A 90 7.06 -4.97 -4.28
N VAL A 91 8.04 -5.83 -4.48
CA VAL A 91 8.96 -6.25 -3.44
C VAL A 91 10.27 -5.51 -3.64
N HIS A 92 10.59 -4.64 -2.68
CA HIS A 92 11.79 -3.79 -2.71
C HIS A 92 12.69 -4.21 -1.56
N PRO A 93 13.72 -5.01 -1.81
CA PRO A 93 14.62 -5.46 -0.75
C PRO A 93 15.24 -4.29 0.01
N GLY A 94 15.20 -4.34 1.33
CA GLY A 94 15.76 -3.30 2.18
C GLY A 94 14.84 -2.11 2.43
N LEU A 95 13.61 -2.13 1.96
CA LEU A 95 12.64 -1.07 2.25
C LEU A 95 12.36 -1.04 3.75
N GLU A 96 12.41 0.15 4.36
CA GLU A 96 12.22 0.27 5.80
C GLU A 96 10.77 0.07 6.24
N GLU A 97 9.82 0.53 5.44
CA GLU A 97 8.40 0.41 5.77
C GLU A 97 7.56 0.30 4.51
N PRO A 98 6.43 -0.43 4.57
CA PRO A 98 5.57 -0.53 3.41
C PRO A 98 4.96 0.82 3.04
N LEU A 99 4.75 1.02 1.75
CA LEU A 99 4.18 2.27 1.26
C LEU A 99 3.24 2.04 0.08
N ILE A 100 2.39 3.02 -0.16
CA ILE A 100 1.53 3.09 -1.34
C ILE A 100 1.81 4.36 -2.11
N THR A 101 1.61 4.29 -3.42
CA THR A 101 1.94 5.35 -4.37
C THR A 101 0.73 6.24 -4.67
N ASP A 102 0.96 7.29 -5.44
CA ASP A 102 -0.07 8.25 -5.85
C ASP A 102 -1.30 7.58 -6.48
N ALA A 103 -1.09 6.66 -7.41
CA ALA A 103 -2.20 5.93 -8.05
C ALA A 103 -3.02 5.14 -7.03
N THR A 104 -2.36 4.47 -6.10
CA THR A 104 -3.01 3.66 -5.06
C THR A 104 -3.80 4.55 -4.10
N ILE A 105 -3.20 5.65 -3.67
CA ILE A 105 -3.83 6.64 -2.78
C ILE A 105 -5.14 7.14 -3.40
N ASP A 106 -5.07 7.56 -4.66
CA ASP A 106 -6.24 8.08 -5.37
C ASP A 106 -7.32 7.01 -5.55
N MET A 107 -6.94 5.81 -5.96
CA MET A 107 -7.91 4.75 -6.21
C MET A 107 -8.56 4.22 -4.92
N LEU A 108 -7.84 4.25 -3.81
CA LEU A 108 -8.43 3.91 -2.51
C LEU A 108 -9.32 5.03 -1.95
N GLY A 109 -9.27 6.21 -2.53
CA GLY A 109 -10.10 7.34 -2.09
C GLY A 109 -9.55 8.05 -0.85
N ILE A 110 -8.24 8.01 -0.66
CA ILE A 110 -7.59 8.67 0.48
C ILE A 110 -7.35 10.14 0.13
N LYS A 111 -7.82 11.04 0.98
CA LYS A 111 -7.58 12.48 0.87
C LYS A 111 -6.81 12.93 2.11
N VAL A 112 -5.59 13.41 1.92
CA VAL A 112 -4.79 13.92 3.03
C VAL A 112 -5.19 15.37 3.29
N GLU A 113 -5.69 15.64 4.49
CA GLU A 113 -6.06 17.00 4.91
C GLU A 113 -4.84 17.77 5.42
N SER A 114 -3.94 17.10 6.13
CA SER A 114 -2.72 17.70 6.64
C SER A 114 -1.68 16.63 6.89
N PHE A 115 -0.60 16.66 6.11
CA PHE A 115 0.54 15.77 6.39
C PHE A 115 1.18 16.13 7.73
N TYR A 116 1.32 17.41 8.02
CA TYR A 116 1.95 17.87 9.24
C TYR A 116 1.22 17.40 10.49
N LYS A 117 -0.12 17.43 10.45
CA LYS A 117 -0.95 17.02 11.60
C LYS A 117 -1.31 15.53 11.56
N GLY A 118 -0.98 14.81 10.48
CA GLY A 118 -1.35 13.41 10.33
C GLY A 118 -2.85 13.20 10.20
N LEU A 119 -3.54 14.04 9.41
CA LEU A 119 -4.99 14.00 9.25
C LEU A 119 -5.36 13.65 7.81
N TRP A 120 -6.37 12.79 7.67
CA TRP A 120 -6.87 12.39 6.37
C TRP A 120 -8.37 12.10 6.44
N ARG A 121 -8.97 11.86 5.29
CA ARG A 121 -10.37 11.46 5.18
C ARG A 121 -10.53 10.56 3.97
N HIS A 122 -11.61 9.79 3.95
CA HIS A 122 -12.01 9.03 2.78
C HIS A 122 -12.96 9.87 1.93
N VAL A 123 -12.93 9.70 0.61
CA VAL A 123 -13.77 10.47 -0.32
C VAL A 123 -15.26 10.36 -0.01
N ASN A 124 -15.71 9.25 0.57
CA ASN A 124 -17.11 9.02 0.90
C ASN A 124 -17.46 9.40 2.33
N ASP A 125 -16.52 9.94 3.10
CA ASP A 125 -16.80 10.39 4.47
C ASP A 125 -17.67 11.64 4.45
N PRO A 126 -18.53 11.83 5.48
CA PRO A 126 -19.19 13.11 5.68
C PRO A 126 -18.15 14.23 5.81
N SER A 127 -18.50 15.43 5.37
CA SER A 127 -17.57 16.57 5.32
C SER A 127 -16.96 16.92 6.69
N ALA A 128 -17.67 16.63 7.78
CA ALA A 128 -17.19 16.91 9.14
C ALA A 128 -16.27 15.84 9.70
N LYS A 129 -16.14 14.68 9.03
CA LYS A 129 -15.34 13.58 9.57
C LYS A 129 -13.86 13.77 9.18
N ILE A 130 -13.00 13.70 10.17
CA ILE A 130 -11.54 13.72 10.00
C ILE A 130 -10.98 12.48 10.66
N ARG A 131 -10.06 11.81 9.97
CA ARG A 131 -9.39 10.60 10.44
C ARG A 131 -7.95 10.93 10.80
N ARG A 132 -7.42 10.20 11.78
CA ARG A 132 -6.03 10.37 12.20
C ARG A 132 -5.16 9.30 11.58
N SER A 133 -3.89 9.65 11.36
CA SER A 133 -2.87 8.70 10.92
C SER A 133 -2.86 7.47 11.83
N ALA A 134 -2.62 6.29 11.25
CA ALA A 134 -2.62 5.02 11.98
C ALA A 134 -1.43 4.88 12.94
N LYS A 135 -0.42 5.71 12.80
CA LYS A 135 0.68 5.78 13.77
C LYS A 135 1.42 7.10 13.72
#